data_f45455110c80a0d96b4c49bc8ed2b83c
#
_entry.id   f45455110c80a0d96b4c49bc8ed2b83c
#
_cell.length_a   1.000
_cell.length_b   1.000
_cell.length_c   1.000
_cell.angle_alpha   90.00
_cell.angle_beta   90.00
_cell.angle_gamma   90.00
#
_symmetry.space_group_name_H-M   'P 1'
#
loop_
_entity.id
_entity.type
_entity.pdbx_description
1 polymer ?
#
loop_
_entity_poly.entity_id
_entity_poly.type
_entity_poly.pdbx_seq_one_letter_code
_entity_poly.pdbx_strand_id
1 'polypeptide(L)'
;MSLVGKTAFVTGGGTGVGAEIALALAEAGAQVTICGRRTEPLDRVAQRHKNIRAQACDITDEDALAAAMAEVSPDIVIANAGASESAPLVKTERAAFERMVEVNLTGTFLTLREGLRAMKGKPWGRFIAIASTAGLKGYAYVAPYSAAKHGVIGLVKSAALEVARKGITVNAICPGFLDTEMTERSIANIVEKTGRTTEEARASLEATNPMHRLVPPGDVARAVLWLCGDGSEMVTGQAISISGGET
;
A
#
# COMPACT_ATOMS: atom_id res chain seq x y z
N MET A 1 3.16 -22.01 0.84
CA MET A 1 2.33 -21.36 -0.21
C MET A 1 3.19 -21.15 -1.44
N SER A 2 2.71 -21.46 -2.63
CA SER A 2 3.45 -21.26 -3.89
C SER A 2 2.66 -20.32 -4.81
N LEU A 3 3.34 -19.29 -5.35
CA LEU A 3 2.81 -18.38 -6.37
C LEU A 3 3.48 -18.57 -7.73
N VAL A 4 4.07 -19.76 -7.95
CA VAL A 4 4.69 -20.13 -9.23
C VAL A 4 3.65 -20.01 -10.36
N GLY A 5 4.04 -19.36 -11.45
CA GLY A 5 3.17 -19.07 -12.59
C GLY A 5 2.23 -17.86 -12.41
N LYS A 6 2.28 -17.16 -11.28
CA LYS A 6 1.53 -15.92 -11.06
C LYS A 6 2.37 -14.69 -11.40
N THR A 7 1.70 -13.66 -11.89
CA THR A 7 2.28 -12.34 -12.14
C THR A 7 1.74 -11.33 -11.12
N ALA A 8 2.61 -10.48 -10.60
CA ALA A 8 2.25 -9.45 -9.62
C ALA A 8 2.70 -8.06 -10.07
N PHE A 9 1.90 -7.04 -9.76
CA PHE A 9 2.22 -5.64 -9.96
C PHE A 9 2.14 -4.90 -8.62
N VAL A 10 3.25 -4.29 -8.19
CA VAL A 10 3.36 -3.61 -6.89
C VAL A 10 3.68 -2.15 -7.10
N THR A 11 2.74 -1.25 -6.78
CA THR A 11 2.99 0.19 -6.85
C THR A 11 3.77 0.66 -5.62
N GLY A 12 4.72 1.60 -5.82
CA GLY A 12 5.59 2.06 -4.73
C GLY A 12 6.54 0.97 -4.23
N GLY A 13 6.92 0.01 -5.09
CA GLY A 13 7.72 -1.16 -4.74
C GLY A 13 9.21 -0.90 -4.55
N GLY A 14 9.69 0.34 -4.68
CA GLY A 14 11.12 0.67 -4.55
C GLY A 14 11.62 0.90 -3.12
N THR A 15 10.74 1.03 -2.14
CA THR A 15 11.12 1.32 -0.75
C THR A 15 10.11 0.75 0.26
N GLY A 16 10.52 0.67 1.52
CA GLY A 16 9.65 0.38 2.66
C GLY A 16 8.83 -0.91 2.49
N VAL A 17 7.56 -0.85 2.86
CA VAL A 17 6.67 -2.02 2.84
C VAL A 17 6.41 -2.54 1.43
N GLY A 18 6.41 -1.68 0.41
CA GLY A 18 6.26 -2.11 -0.98
C GLY A 18 7.41 -3.01 -1.46
N ALA A 19 8.65 -2.68 -1.06
CA ALA A 19 9.82 -3.49 -1.36
C ALA A 19 9.76 -4.87 -0.66
N GLU A 20 9.38 -4.90 0.61
CA GLU A 20 9.22 -6.15 1.37
C GLU A 20 8.11 -7.03 0.81
N ILE A 21 6.98 -6.45 0.40
CA ILE A 21 5.90 -7.19 -0.28
C ILE A 21 6.40 -7.78 -1.60
N ALA A 22 7.11 -6.97 -2.41
CA ALA A 22 7.63 -7.43 -3.70
C ALA A 22 8.59 -8.62 -3.53
N LEU A 23 9.49 -8.56 -2.55
CA LEU A 23 10.41 -9.65 -2.23
C LEU A 23 9.66 -10.89 -1.78
N ALA A 24 8.72 -10.75 -0.84
CA ALA A 24 7.96 -11.88 -0.33
C ALA A 24 7.14 -12.59 -1.44
N LEU A 25 6.53 -11.82 -2.37
CA LEU A 25 5.84 -12.38 -3.54
C LEU A 25 6.80 -13.11 -4.49
N ALA A 26 7.99 -12.54 -4.73
CA ALA A 26 9.01 -13.14 -5.60
C ALA A 26 9.60 -14.41 -4.99
N GLU A 27 9.86 -14.44 -3.68
CA GLU A 27 10.30 -15.62 -2.92
C GLU A 27 9.25 -16.74 -2.92
N ALA A 28 7.95 -16.36 -2.94
CA ALA A 28 6.85 -17.31 -3.12
C ALA A 28 6.72 -17.82 -4.56
N GLY A 29 7.53 -17.32 -5.51
CA GLY A 29 7.61 -17.80 -6.90
C GLY A 29 6.88 -16.92 -7.94
N ALA A 30 6.26 -15.82 -7.55
CA ALA A 30 5.62 -14.91 -8.50
C ALA A 30 6.65 -14.15 -9.36
N GLN A 31 6.27 -13.80 -10.60
CA GLN A 31 6.97 -12.80 -11.39
C GLN A 31 6.43 -11.42 -11.00
N VAL A 32 7.27 -10.57 -10.43
CA VAL A 32 6.86 -9.31 -9.81
C VAL A 32 7.36 -8.13 -10.64
N THR A 33 6.46 -7.24 -11.02
CA THR A 33 6.81 -5.92 -11.54
C THR A 33 6.56 -4.90 -10.43
N ILE A 34 7.60 -4.17 -10.08
CA ILE A 34 7.50 -3.06 -9.13
C ILE A 34 7.50 -1.74 -9.90
N CYS A 35 6.63 -0.80 -9.52
CA CYS A 35 6.61 0.50 -10.15
C CYS A 35 6.70 1.67 -9.17
N GLY A 36 7.12 2.81 -9.69
CA GLY A 36 7.24 4.07 -8.99
C GLY A 36 7.95 5.12 -9.84
N ARG A 37 8.02 6.36 -9.35
CA ARG A 37 8.59 7.49 -10.11
C ARG A 37 10.12 7.51 -10.15
N ARG A 38 10.79 6.94 -9.16
CA ARG A 38 12.25 6.96 -9.00
C ARG A 38 12.83 5.62 -9.41
N THR A 39 13.64 5.59 -10.45
CA THR A 39 14.22 4.35 -10.99
C THR A 39 15.26 3.74 -10.05
N GLU A 40 16.14 4.55 -9.48
CA GLU A 40 17.24 4.04 -8.63
C GLU A 40 16.76 3.17 -7.43
N PRO A 41 15.76 3.54 -6.62
CA PRO A 41 15.24 2.65 -5.59
C PRO A 41 14.58 1.39 -6.15
N LEU A 42 13.91 1.47 -7.31
CA LEU A 42 13.32 0.32 -7.97
C LEU A 42 14.39 -0.66 -8.43
N ASP A 43 15.46 -0.17 -9.07
CA ASP A 43 16.55 -0.99 -9.56
C ASP A 43 17.28 -1.71 -8.43
N ARG A 44 17.49 -1.03 -7.29
CA ARG A 44 18.08 -1.68 -6.09
C ARG A 44 17.22 -2.85 -5.58
N VAL A 45 15.90 -2.72 -5.61
CA VAL A 45 15.01 -3.80 -5.18
C VAL A 45 14.98 -4.91 -6.24
N ALA A 46 14.93 -4.57 -7.52
CA ALA A 46 14.93 -5.55 -8.61
C ALA A 46 16.19 -6.43 -8.60
N GLN A 47 17.35 -5.86 -8.25
CA GLN A 47 18.61 -6.61 -8.12
C GLN A 47 18.63 -7.65 -6.98
N ARG A 48 17.72 -7.53 -6.01
CA ARG A 48 17.66 -8.46 -4.86
C ARG A 48 17.06 -9.81 -5.20
N HIS A 49 16.26 -9.90 -6.27
CA HIS A 49 15.63 -11.18 -6.65
C HIS A 49 15.37 -11.25 -8.17
N LYS A 50 15.75 -12.37 -8.80
CA LYS A 50 15.64 -12.58 -10.26
C LYS A 50 14.21 -12.50 -10.83
N ASN A 51 13.20 -12.70 -9.99
CA ASN A 51 11.78 -12.61 -10.38
C ASN A 51 11.21 -11.19 -10.25
N ILE A 52 12.03 -10.19 -9.89
CA ILE A 52 11.58 -8.81 -9.77
C ILE A 52 12.12 -7.99 -10.93
N ARG A 53 11.25 -7.25 -11.59
CA ARG A 53 11.62 -6.23 -12.58
C ARG A 53 11.13 -4.85 -12.17
N ALA A 54 11.90 -3.82 -12.50
CA ALA A 54 11.57 -2.43 -12.26
C ALA A 54 10.89 -1.81 -13.48
N GLN A 55 9.90 -0.94 -13.25
CA GLN A 55 9.22 -0.15 -14.26
C GLN A 55 8.94 1.26 -13.72
N ALA A 56 9.46 2.29 -14.38
CA ALA A 56 9.12 3.66 -14.03
C ALA A 56 7.67 3.96 -14.42
N CYS A 57 6.85 4.40 -13.46
CA CYS A 57 5.46 4.76 -13.69
C CYS A 57 4.96 5.65 -12.55
N ASP A 58 4.29 6.74 -12.87
CA ASP A 58 3.51 7.52 -11.91
C ASP A 58 2.07 6.97 -11.88
N ILE A 59 1.58 6.60 -10.72
CA ILE A 59 0.23 6.05 -10.56
C ILE A 59 -0.89 7.08 -10.77
N THR A 60 -0.54 8.36 -10.84
CA THR A 60 -1.48 9.47 -11.14
C THR A 60 -1.54 9.78 -12.64
N ASP A 61 -0.63 9.22 -13.43
CA ASP A 61 -0.67 9.22 -14.89
C ASP A 61 -1.47 8.01 -15.38
N GLU A 62 -2.71 8.26 -15.77
CA GLU A 62 -3.67 7.22 -16.15
C GLU A 62 -3.20 6.40 -17.34
N ASP A 63 -2.67 7.03 -18.38
CA ASP A 63 -2.24 6.37 -19.61
C ASP A 63 -0.99 5.52 -19.37
N ALA A 64 -0.01 6.06 -18.63
CA ALA A 64 1.20 5.33 -18.26
C ALA A 64 0.88 4.11 -17.40
N LEU A 65 -0.03 4.26 -16.42
CA LEU A 65 -0.43 3.15 -15.56
C LEU A 65 -1.22 2.08 -16.33
N ALA A 66 -2.14 2.48 -17.22
CA ALA A 66 -2.90 1.57 -18.06
C ALA A 66 -1.96 0.76 -18.99
N ALA A 67 -0.99 1.40 -19.62
CA ALA A 67 0.00 0.73 -20.47
C ALA A 67 0.84 -0.28 -19.67
N ALA A 68 1.32 0.12 -18.48
CA ALA A 68 2.09 -0.75 -17.59
C ALA A 68 1.30 -1.98 -17.14
N MET A 69 0.02 -1.80 -16.75
CA MET A 69 -0.87 -2.90 -16.36
C MET A 69 -1.17 -3.84 -17.52
N ALA A 70 -1.38 -3.31 -18.72
CA ALA A 70 -1.63 -4.12 -19.92
C ALA A 70 -0.43 -4.98 -20.30
N GLU A 71 0.79 -4.43 -20.22
CA GLU A 71 2.04 -5.14 -20.48
C GLU A 71 2.25 -6.31 -19.51
N VAL A 72 2.00 -6.09 -18.22
CA VAL A 72 2.22 -7.10 -17.17
C VAL A 72 1.09 -8.14 -17.15
N SER A 73 -0.14 -7.73 -17.42
CA SER A 73 -1.35 -8.55 -17.24
C SER A 73 -1.36 -9.28 -15.88
N PRO A 74 -1.32 -8.55 -14.75
CA PRO A 74 -1.10 -9.16 -13.43
C PRO A 74 -2.27 -10.01 -12.95
N ASP A 75 -1.95 -11.06 -12.18
CA ASP A 75 -2.89 -11.84 -11.38
C ASP A 75 -3.05 -11.25 -9.98
N ILE A 76 -2.00 -10.58 -9.49
CA ILE A 76 -1.94 -9.94 -8.18
C ILE A 76 -1.59 -8.47 -8.38
N VAL A 77 -2.38 -7.58 -7.80
CA VAL A 77 -2.10 -6.13 -7.79
C VAL A 77 -2.06 -5.62 -6.36
N ILE A 78 -0.94 -4.99 -6.02
CA ILE A 78 -0.73 -4.34 -4.72
C ILE A 78 -0.69 -2.82 -4.93
N ALA A 79 -1.75 -2.14 -4.52
CA ALA A 79 -1.82 -0.68 -4.50
C ALA A 79 -1.18 -0.16 -3.20
N ASN A 80 0.13 0.06 -3.24
CA ASN A 80 0.91 0.47 -2.07
C ASN A 80 1.46 1.89 -2.17
N ALA A 81 1.66 2.44 -3.37
CA ALA A 81 2.18 3.80 -3.52
C ALA A 81 1.32 4.82 -2.76
N GLY A 82 1.98 5.71 -2.04
CA GLY A 82 1.33 6.73 -1.24
C GLY A 82 2.32 7.72 -0.64
N ALA A 83 1.77 8.78 -0.04
CA ALA A 83 2.52 9.80 0.66
C ALA A 83 1.74 10.28 1.89
N SER A 84 2.43 10.84 2.88
CA SER A 84 1.82 11.47 4.03
C SER A 84 2.48 12.82 4.29
N GLU A 85 1.63 13.84 4.51
CA GLU A 85 2.04 15.16 4.98
C GLU A 85 1.27 15.47 6.26
N SER A 86 1.88 16.20 7.19
CA SER A 86 1.23 16.58 8.44
C SER A 86 1.22 18.10 8.65
N ALA A 87 0.05 18.62 9.00
CA ALA A 87 -0.17 20.02 9.36
C ALA A 87 -1.42 20.14 10.24
N PRO A 88 -1.52 21.17 11.11
CA PRO A 88 -2.79 21.51 11.76
C PRO A 88 -3.88 21.74 10.69
N LEU A 89 -5.09 21.20 10.90
CA LEU A 89 -6.16 21.27 9.91
C LEU A 89 -6.44 22.71 9.44
N VAL A 90 -6.46 23.67 10.37
CA VAL A 90 -6.69 25.09 10.06
C VAL A 90 -5.56 25.76 9.26
N LYS A 91 -4.39 25.10 9.15
CA LYS A 91 -3.24 25.55 8.35
C LYS A 91 -3.03 24.69 7.10
N THR A 92 -3.88 23.70 6.88
CA THR A 92 -3.78 22.83 5.71
C THR A 92 -4.28 23.59 4.48
N GLU A 93 -3.38 23.86 3.55
CA GLU A 93 -3.73 24.49 2.28
C GLU A 93 -4.51 23.51 1.38
N ARG A 94 -5.38 24.08 0.54
CA ARG A 94 -6.14 23.31 -0.44
C ARG A 94 -5.24 22.44 -1.33
N ALA A 95 -4.14 22.99 -1.80
CA ALA A 95 -3.20 22.25 -2.64
C ALA A 95 -2.57 21.04 -1.92
N ALA A 96 -2.31 21.14 -0.61
CA ALA A 96 -1.82 20.01 0.18
C ALA A 96 -2.90 18.93 0.34
N PHE A 97 -4.15 19.33 0.56
CA PHE A 97 -5.29 18.41 0.58
C PHE A 97 -5.43 17.68 -0.75
N GLU A 98 -5.42 18.41 -1.87
CA GLU A 98 -5.56 17.86 -3.22
C GLU A 98 -4.43 16.89 -3.55
N ARG A 99 -3.17 17.19 -3.20
CA ARG A 99 -2.05 16.26 -3.39
C ARG A 99 -2.24 14.95 -2.62
N MET A 100 -2.73 15.01 -1.37
CA MET A 100 -2.96 13.80 -0.57
C MET A 100 -4.09 12.95 -1.14
N VAL A 101 -5.15 13.57 -1.63
CA VAL A 101 -6.25 12.87 -2.33
C VAL A 101 -5.73 12.28 -3.64
N GLU A 102 -5.01 13.05 -4.43
CA GLU A 102 -4.50 12.62 -5.74
C GLU A 102 -3.62 11.38 -5.63
N VAL A 103 -2.61 11.41 -4.78
CA VAL A 103 -1.68 10.28 -4.66
C VAL A 103 -2.32 9.07 -3.95
N ASN A 104 -3.01 9.30 -2.82
CA ASN A 104 -3.45 8.18 -1.96
C ASN A 104 -4.81 7.62 -2.35
N LEU A 105 -5.71 8.41 -2.94
CA LEU A 105 -7.06 7.98 -3.31
C LEU A 105 -7.21 7.83 -4.82
N THR A 106 -6.96 8.87 -5.62
CA THR A 106 -7.07 8.82 -7.08
C THR A 106 -6.09 7.79 -7.66
N GLY A 107 -4.82 7.82 -7.25
CA GLY A 107 -3.81 6.84 -7.69
C GLY A 107 -4.16 5.39 -7.30
N THR A 108 -4.76 5.18 -6.12
CA THR A 108 -5.26 3.86 -5.73
C THR A 108 -6.47 3.46 -6.56
N PHE A 109 -7.40 4.38 -6.84
CA PHE A 109 -8.55 4.13 -7.72
C PHE A 109 -8.10 3.73 -9.12
N LEU A 110 -7.17 4.46 -9.73
CA LEU A 110 -6.61 4.14 -11.04
C LEU A 110 -5.94 2.75 -11.03
N THR A 111 -5.13 2.47 -10.00
CA THR A 111 -4.48 1.15 -9.82
C THR A 111 -5.52 0.03 -9.69
N LEU A 112 -6.59 0.24 -8.94
CA LEU A 112 -7.69 -0.73 -8.78
C LEU A 112 -8.42 -0.96 -10.11
N ARG A 113 -8.81 0.10 -10.80
CA ARG A 113 -9.54 0.04 -12.05
C ARG A 113 -8.75 -0.70 -13.13
N GLU A 114 -7.49 -0.32 -13.34
CA GLU A 114 -6.64 -0.96 -14.35
C GLU A 114 -6.26 -2.40 -13.96
N GLY A 115 -6.04 -2.65 -12.67
CA GLY A 115 -5.84 -4.00 -12.15
C GLY A 115 -7.04 -4.92 -12.43
N LEU A 116 -8.26 -4.46 -12.15
CA LEU A 116 -9.47 -5.23 -12.44
C LEU A 116 -9.73 -5.40 -13.95
N ARG A 117 -9.34 -4.41 -14.78
CA ARG A 117 -9.35 -4.56 -16.25
C ARG A 117 -8.38 -5.66 -16.71
N ALA A 118 -7.16 -5.67 -16.18
CA ALA A 118 -6.15 -6.69 -16.52
C ALA A 118 -6.53 -8.11 -16.02
N MET A 119 -7.31 -8.20 -14.94
CA MET A 119 -7.82 -9.46 -14.41
C MET A 119 -9.11 -9.95 -15.11
N LYS A 120 -9.70 -9.17 -16.03
CA LYS A 120 -10.95 -9.54 -16.69
C LYS A 120 -10.81 -10.86 -17.45
N GLY A 121 -11.69 -11.82 -17.16
CA GLY A 121 -11.70 -13.14 -17.78
C GLY A 121 -10.71 -14.15 -17.16
N LYS A 122 -9.89 -13.74 -16.21
CA LYS A 122 -9.06 -14.68 -15.44
C LYS A 122 -9.90 -15.42 -14.40
N PRO A 123 -9.64 -16.72 -14.15
CA PRO A 123 -10.39 -17.49 -13.16
C PRO A 123 -9.98 -17.16 -11.70
N TRP A 124 -8.89 -16.43 -11.52
CA TRP A 124 -8.31 -16.09 -10.22
C TRP A 124 -7.62 -14.73 -10.27
N GLY A 125 -7.81 -13.91 -9.24
CA GLY A 125 -7.13 -12.63 -9.09
C GLY A 125 -7.16 -12.13 -7.65
N ARG A 126 -6.16 -11.32 -7.29
CA ARG A 126 -6.04 -10.69 -5.95
C ARG A 126 -5.68 -9.22 -6.09
N PHE A 127 -6.54 -8.35 -5.58
CA PHE A 127 -6.23 -6.95 -5.40
C PHE A 127 -6.12 -6.62 -3.91
N ILE A 128 -5.01 -6.01 -3.51
CA ILE A 128 -4.77 -5.62 -2.11
C ILE A 128 -4.30 -4.16 -2.08
N ALA A 129 -5.09 -3.30 -1.42
CA ALA A 129 -4.68 -1.93 -1.13
C ALA A 129 -3.93 -1.86 0.21
N ILE A 130 -2.76 -1.24 0.23
CA ILE A 130 -2.11 -0.87 1.49
C ILE A 130 -2.70 0.47 1.92
N ALA A 131 -3.72 0.38 2.78
CA ALA A 131 -4.41 1.52 3.35
C ALA A 131 -3.63 2.09 4.56
N SER A 132 -4.23 2.13 5.73
CA SER A 132 -3.63 2.57 7.01
C SER A 132 -4.67 2.42 8.11
N THR A 133 -4.26 2.34 9.38
CA THR A 133 -5.15 2.61 10.53
C THR A 133 -5.81 3.99 10.43
N ALA A 134 -5.17 4.96 9.72
CA ALA A 134 -5.76 6.25 9.38
C ALA A 134 -6.97 6.17 8.42
N GLY A 135 -7.26 5.02 7.85
CA GLY A 135 -8.50 4.73 7.11
C GLY A 135 -9.59 4.12 7.99
N LEU A 136 -9.27 3.74 9.24
CA LEU A 136 -10.20 3.15 10.21
C LEU A 136 -10.57 4.11 11.33
N LYS A 137 -9.66 5.04 11.66
CA LYS A 137 -9.86 6.09 12.66
C LYS A 137 -9.17 7.39 12.24
N GLY A 138 -9.46 8.49 12.93
CA GLY A 138 -8.78 9.78 12.71
C GLY A 138 -7.45 9.86 13.47
N TYR A 139 -6.54 10.64 12.90
CA TYR A 139 -5.29 11.06 13.57
C TYR A 139 -5.14 12.58 13.48
N ALA A 140 -4.66 13.19 14.56
CA ALA A 140 -4.35 14.61 14.56
C ALA A 140 -3.28 14.93 13.50
N TYR A 141 -3.40 16.09 12.87
CA TYR A 141 -2.45 16.67 11.92
C TYR A 141 -2.34 15.99 10.55
N VAL A 142 -3.09 14.92 10.28
CA VAL A 142 -3.06 14.21 8.98
C VAL A 142 -4.44 14.05 8.36
N ALA A 143 -5.34 15.02 8.56
CA ALA A 143 -6.72 14.94 8.11
C ALA A 143 -6.88 14.63 6.60
N PRO A 144 -6.12 15.24 5.65
CA PRO A 144 -6.20 14.90 4.23
C PRO A 144 -5.82 13.44 3.94
N TYR A 145 -4.77 12.95 4.59
CA TYR A 145 -4.34 11.56 4.47
C TYR A 145 -5.39 10.60 5.02
N SER A 146 -5.95 10.89 6.21
CA SER A 146 -7.03 10.08 6.81
C SER A 146 -8.26 10.04 5.91
N ALA A 147 -8.68 11.18 5.35
CA ALA A 147 -9.81 11.24 4.42
C ALA A 147 -9.56 10.35 3.19
N ALA A 148 -8.36 10.45 2.58
CA ALA A 148 -7.99 9.63 1.43
C ALA A 148 -8.00 8.13 1.77
N LYS A 149 -7.43 7.73 2.92
CA LYS A 149 -7.37 6.32 3.33
C LYS A 149 -8.73 5.73 3.73
N HIS A 150 -9.66 6.54 4.28
CA HIS A 150 -11.06 6.13 4.43
C HIS A 150 -11.73 5.92 3.06
N GLY A 151 -11.46 6.80 2.09
CA GLY A 151 -11.92 6.65 0.71
C GLY A 151 -11.44 5.35 0.05
N VAL A 152 -10.17 4.98 0.26
CA VAL A 152 -9.61 3.71 -0.23
C VAL A 152 -10.38 2.50 0.31
N ILE A 153 -10.74 2.49 1.60
CA ILE A 153 -11.53 1.41 2.20
C ILE A 153 -12.93 1.34 1.56
N GLY A 154 -13.53 2.50 1.27
CA GLY A 154 -14.80 2.58 0.54
C GLY A 154 -14.70 1.97 -0.87
N LEU A 155 -13.65 2.32 -1.63
CA LEU A 155 -13.37 1.75 -2.95
C LEU A 155 -13.22 0.22 -2.90
N VAL A 156 -12.43 -0.28 -1.95
CA VAL A 156 -12.19 -1.71 -1.75
C VAL A 156 -13.50 -2.47 -1.51
N LYS A 157 -14.33 -1.97 -0.60
CA LYS A 157 -15.62 -2.60 -0.27
C LYS A 157 -16.57 -2.63 -1.47
N SER A 158 -16.65 -1.54 -2.23
CA SER A 158 -17.50 -1.45 -3.43
C SER A 158 -17.02 -2.38 -4.53
N ALA A 159 -15.72 -2.34 -4.86
CA ALA A 159 -15.13 -3.15 -5.90
C ALA A 159 -15.23 -4.66 -5.59
N ALA A 160 -15.09 -5.05 -4.32
CA ALA A 160 -15.24 -6.44 -3.89
C ALA A 160 -16.61 -7.01 -4.29
N LEU A 161 -17.69 -6.23 -4.12
CA LEU A 161 -19.05 -6.65 -4.52
C LEU A 161 -19.20 -6.84 -6.03
N GLU A 162 -18.54 -5.98 -6.84
CA GLU A 162 -18.61 -6.03 -8.30
C GLU A 162 -17.90 -7.26 -8.90
N VAL A 163 -16.91 -7.79 -8.19
CA VAL A 163 -16.08 -8.91 -8.69
C VAL A 163 -16.26 -10.22 -7.93
N ALA A 164 -17.13 -10.26 -6.91
CA ALA A 164 -17.32 -11.39 -6.00
C ALA A 164 -17.57 -12.74 -6.72
N ARG A 165 -18.19 -12.73 -7.90
CA ARG A 165 -18.49 -13.95 -8.70
C ARG A 165 -17.43 -14.26 -9.75
N LYS A 166 -16.30 -13.51 -9.78
CA LYS A 166 -15.31 -13.60 -10.86
C LYS A 166 -14.01 -14.29 -10.43
N GLY A 167 -13.97 -14.90 -9.24
CA GLY A 167 -12.75 -15.50 -8.68
C GLY A 167 -11.70 -14.47 -8.24
N ILE A 168 -12.08 -13.19 -8.18
CA ILE A 168 -11.22 -12.08 -7.78
C ILE A 168 -11.61 -11.62 -6.38
N THR A 169 -10.62 -11.46 -5.48
CA THR A 169 -10.83 -10.81 -4.18
C THR A 169 -10.20 -9.43 -4.15
N VAL A 170 -10.83 -8.50 -3.43
CA VAL A 170 -10.38 -7.11 -3.27
C VAL A 170 -10.40 -6.78 -1.78
N ASN A 171 -9.21 -6.55 -1.20
CA ASN A 171 -9.06 -6.28 0.23
C ASN A 171 -8.15 -5.08 0.49
N ALA A 172 -8.22 -4.53 1.70
CA ALA A 172 -7.29 -3.55 2.23
C ALA A 172 -6.54 -4.13 3.42
N ILE A 173 -5.24 -3.85 3.52
CA ILE A 173 -4.46 -4.00 4.74
C ILE A 173 -4.25 -2.61 5.32
N CYS A 174 -4.49 -2.47 6.62
CA CYS A 174 -4.47 -1.22 7.37
C CYS A 174 -3.35 -1.25 8.42
N PRO A 175 -2.09 -0.97 8.04
CA PRO A 175 -0.99 -0.96 9.00
C PRO A 175 -1.11 0.22 9.96
N GLY A 176 -0.60 0.04 11.19
CA GLY A 176 -0.18 1.13 12.08
C GLY A 176 1.11 1.78 11.59
N PHE A 177 1.82 2.49 12.48
CA PHE A 177 3.13 3.05 12.13
C PHE A 177 4.12 1.93 11.85
N LEU A 178 4.65 1.91 10.61
CA LEU A 178 5.61 0.93 10.12
C LEU A 178 7.05 1.37 10.41
N ASP A 179 7.95 0.44 10.66
CA ASP A 179 9.39 0.71 10.76
C ASP A 179 9.98 0.91 9.35
N THR A 180 9.88 2.14 8.84
CA THR A 180 10.25 2.52 7.46
C THR A 180 10.77 3.95 7.40
N GLU A 181 11.43 4.31 6.28
CA GLU A 181 11.86 5.69 6.01
C GLU A 181 10.72 6.73 6.08
N MET A 182 9.48 6.34 5.82
CA MET A 182 8.33 7.24 5.96
C MET A 182 8.11 7.62 7.42
N THR A 183 8.24 6.68 8.34
CA THR A 183 8.13 6.92 9.77
C THR A 183 9.33 7.71 10.29
N GLU A 184 10.54 7.44 9.80
CA GLU A 184 11.72 8.24 10.15
C GLU A 184 11.54 9.72 9.75
N ARG A 185 10.97 9.98 8.57
CA ARG A 185 10.61 11.36 8.17
C ARG A 185 9.56 11.99 9.07
N SER A 186 8.58 11.21 9.54
CA SER A 186 7.59 11.68 10.51
C SER A 186 8.22 12.01 11.85
N ILE A 187 9.14 11.18 12.33
CA ILE A 187 9.92 11.43 13.54
C ILE A 187 10.74 12.72 13.41
N ALA A 188 11.47 12.88 12.30
CA ALA A 188 12.25 14.10 12.04
C ALA A 188 11.37 15.36 12.02
N ASN A 189 10.18 15.29 11.43
CA ASN A 189 9.23 16.41 11.45
C ASN A 189 8.68 16.71 12.85
N ILE A 190 8.44 15.71 13.69
CA ILE A 190 8.04 15.91 15.10
C ILE A 190 9.17 16.61 15.85
N VAL A 191 10.40 16.15 15.71
CA VAL A 191 11.60 16.79 16.34
C VAL A 191 11.70 18.25 15.92
N GLU A 192 11.65 18.53 14.62
CA GLU A 192 11.72 19.91 14.08
C GLU A 192 10.62 20.83 14.64
N LYS A 193 9.39 20.33 14.72
CA LYS A 193 8.22 21.17 15.11
C LYS A 193 8.04 21.30 16.61
N THR A 194 8.56 20.36 17.41
CA THR A 194 8.27 20.31 18.86
C THR A 194 9.50 20.49 19.76
N GLY A 195 10.72 20.38 19.21
CA GLY A 195 11.97 20.40 19.97
C GLY A 195 12.20 19.14 20.83
N ARG A 196 11.38 18.08 20.66
CA ARG A 196 11.60 16.79 21.34
C ARG A 196 12.85 16.10 20.82
N THR A 197 13.38 15.15 21.60
CA THR A 197 14.44 14.26 21.10
C THR A 197 13.89 13.26 20.10
N THR A 198 14.77 12.63 19.32
CA THR A 198 14.40 11.57 18.37
C THR A 198 13.73 10.39 19.09
N GLU A 199 14.27 10.02 20.26
CA GLU A 199 13.76 8.94 21.11
C GLU A 199 12.34 9.25 21.61
N GLU A 200 12.10 10.47 22.10
CA GLU A 200 10.77 10.91 22.56
C GLU A 200 9.76 10.95 21.39
N ALA A 201 10.17 11.42 20.22
CA ALA A 201 9.33 11.45 19.02
C ALA A 201 8.99 10.03 18.57
N ARG A 202 9.96 9.10 18.52
CA ARG A 202 9.75 7.69 18.20
C ARG A 202 8.81 7.03 19.21
N ALA A 203 9.08 7.17 20.50
CA ALA A 203 8.25 6.61 21.57
C ALA A 203 6.79 7.10 21.49
N SER A 204 6.57 8.36 21.06
CA SER A 204 5.21 8.88 20.88
C SER A 204 4.43 8.20 19.75
N LEU A 205 5.10 7.74 18.70
CA LEU A 205 4.47 6.94 17.62
C LEU A 205 4.29 5.48 18.06
N GLU A 206 5.26 4.90 18.73
CA GLU A 206 5.19 3.53 19.26
C GLU A 206 4.07 3.37 20.30
N ALA A 207 3.81 4.41 21.10
CA ALA A 207 2.74 4.42 22.10
C ALA A 207 1.33 4.37 21.50
N THR A 208 1.16 4.64 20.20
CA THR A 208 -0.14 4.45 19.52
C THR A 208 -0.49 2.97 19.36
N ASN A 209 0.52 2.11 19.28
CA ASN A 209 0.38 0.67 19.22
C ASN A 209 0.37 0.09 20.65
N PRO A 210 -0.67 -0.62 21.09
CA PRO A 210 -0.71 -1.28 22.40
C PRO A 210 0.47 -2.22 22.70
N MET A 211 1.14 -2.73 21.65
CA MET A 211 2.39 -3.51 21.82
C MET A 211 3.64 -2.65 21.96
N HIS A 212 3.51 -1.31 22.00
CA HIS A 212 4.59 -0.33 22.19
C HIS A 212 5.80 -0.52 21.25
N ARG A 213 5.53 -0.75 19.98
CA ARG A 213 6.57 -0.87 18.93
C ARG A 213 6.02 -0.50 17.56
N LEU A 214 6.90 -0.11 16.66
CA LEU A 214 6.54 0.03 15.25
C LEU A 214 6.23 -1.35 14.64
N VAL A 215 5.32 -1.38 13.67
CA VAL A 215 4.96 -2.61 12.94
C VAL A 215 6.09 -2.94 11.95
N PRO A 216 6.67 -4.15 12.00
CA PRO A 216 7.66 -4.56 11.01
C PRO A 216 7.01 -4.67 9.61
N PRO A 217 7.64 -4.12 8.54
CA PRO A 217 7.12 -4.27 7.17
C PRO A 217 6.85 -5.71 6.74
N GLY A 218 7.64 -6.66 7.25
CA GLY A 218 7.45 -8.10 7.01
C GLY A 218 6.13 -8.65 7.53
N ASP A 219 5.51 -8.05 8.57
CA ASP A 219 4.20 -8.47 9.05
C ASP A 219 3.11 -8.16 8.03
N VAL A 220 3.22 -7.00 7.36
CA VAL A 220 2.33 -6.61 6.26
C VAL A 220 2.54 -7.54 5.05
N ALA A 221 3.79 -7.84 4.71
CA ALA A 221 4.11 -8.75 3.61
C ALA A 221 3.53 -10.16 3.85
N ARG A 222 3.59 -10.68 5.08
CA ARG A 222 2.97 -11.96 5.45
C ARG A 222 1.45 -11.93 5.32
N ALA A 223 0.79 -10.84 5.69
CA ALA A 223 -0.65 -10.68 5.52
C ALA A 223 -1.04 -10.62 4.02
N VAL A 224 -0.22 -9.96 3.18
CA VAL A 224 -0.39 -10.00 1.71
C VAL A 224 -0.28 -11.42 1.19
N LEU A 225 0.76 -12.16 1.58
CA LEU A 225 0.92 -13.57 1.18
C LEU A 225 -0.30 -14.40 1.57
N TRP A 226 -0.76 -14.28 2.82
CA TRP A 226 -1.97 -14.98 3.27
C TRP A 226 -3.19 -14.69 2.40
N LEU A 227 -3.44 -13.42 2.06
CA LEU A 227 -4.55 -13.03 1.18
C LEU A 227 -4.39 -13.52 -0.27
N CYS A 228 -3.17 -13.83 -0.70
CA CYS A 228 -2.89 -14.44 -2.01
C CYS A 228 -2.91 -15.98 -1.96
N GLY A 229 -2.95 -16.58 -0.77
CA GLY A 229 -2.87 -18.04 -0.58
C GLY A 229 -4.20 -18.76 -0.70
N ASP A 230 -4.11 -20.09 -0.67
CA ASP A 230 -5.25 -20.98 -0.59
C ASP A 230 -5.94 -20.79 0.78
N GLY A 231 -7.26 -20.87 0.80
CA GLY A 231 -8.07 -20.69 2.01
C GLY A 231 -8.44 -19.23 2.32
N SER A 232 -8.08 -18.28 1.45
CA SER A 232 -8.48 -16.87 1.56
C SER A 232 -9.56 -16.45 0.53
N GLU A 233 -10.11 -17.39 -0.22
CA GLU A 233 -11.04 -17.12 -1.34
C GLU A 233 -12.33 -16.44 -0.88
N MET A 234 -12.75 -16.65 0.36
CA MET A 234 -13.94 -16.01 0.94
C MET A 234 -13.61 -14.71 1.67
N VAL A 235 -12.33 -14.29 1.70
CA VAL A 235 -11.91 -13.03 2.29
C VAL A 235 -11.89 -11.97 1.21
N THR A 236 -12.96 -11.17 1.12
CA THR A 236 -13.07 -10.06 0.17
C THR A 236 -13.85 -8.90 0.79
N GLY A 237 -13.55 -7.67 0.39
CA GLY A 237 -14.15 -6.44 0.92
C GLY A 237 -13.68 -6.09 2.35
N GLN A 238 -12.62 -6.73 2.85
CA GLN A 238 -12.15 -6.54 4.22
C GLN A 238 -11.11 -5.43 4.31
N ALA A 239 -11.11 -4.75 5.48
CA ALA A 239 -10.07 -3.82 5.91
C ALA A 239 -9.38 -4.43 7.14
N ILE A 240 -8.22 -5.07 6.90
CA ILE A 240 -7.54 -5.90 7.90
C ILE A 240 -6.46 -5.06 8.58
N SER A 241 -6.62 -4.84 9.87
CA SER A 241 -5.64 -4.09 10.67
C SER A 241 -4.42 -4.93 11.02
N ILE A 242 -3.23 -4.36 10.82
CA ILE A 242 -1.94 -4.87 11.29
C ILE A 242 -1.31 -3.77 12.15
N SER A 243 -1.76 -3.65 13.40
CA SER A 243 -1.49 -2.48 14.24
C SER A 243 -1.20 -2.80 15.71
N GLY A 244 -1.05 -4.09 16.05
CA GLY A 244 -0.83 -4.48 17.45
C GLY A 244 -2.02 -4.19 18.38
N GLY A 245 -3.23 -4.07 17.84
CA GLY A 245 -4.45 -3.81 18.61
C GLY A 245 -4.85 -2.33 18.68
N GLU A 246 -4.25 -1.45 17.88
CA GLU A 246 -4.60 -0.03 17.83
C GLU A 246 -6.01 0.21 17.27
N THR A 247 -6.46 -0.64 16.34
CA THR A 247 -7.80 -0.61 15.71
C THR A 247 -8.36 -2.01 15.54
#